data_4f1a6fe2580cb7b5bdcd2317839ec892
#
_entry.id   4f1a6fe2580cb7b5bdcd2317839ec892
#
_cell.length_a   1.000
_cell.length_b   1.000
_cell.length_c   1.000
_cell.angle_alpha   90.00
_cell.angle_beta   90.00
_cell.angle_gamma   90.00
#
_symmetry.space_group_name_H-M   'P 1'
#
loop_
_entity.id
_entity.type
_entity.pdbx_description
1 polymer ?
#
loop_
_entity_poly.entity_id
_entity_poly.type
_entity_poly.pdbx_seq_one_letter_code
_entity_poly.pdbx_strand_id
1 'polypeptide(L)'
;TLFKTQHFSPTETRLVVTDAVPEKRIVTEINGCPAAPEYARALGIDPSALSPDVFAAHPVVVRIGNSDFVRSIQRVNPDGSLSFFCAIDRGIVFRMACGEDILANLEATLAAAAEAVGDVELILGCDCILRLLECRALNIVETVGARMATNRVIGFNTFGEQYRGMHINQTFTGIAFGGRITSP
;
A
#
# COMPACT_ATOMS: atom_id res chain seq x y z
N THR A 1 21.13 -3.25 -0.10
CA THR A 1 20.13 -3.37 0.98
C THR A 1 18.74 -3.54 0.42
N LEU A 2 17.88 -4.29 1.09
CA LEU A 2 16.46 -4.45 0.76
C LEU A 2 15.65 -3.41 1.54
N PHE A 3 14.72 -2.72 0.87
CA PHE A 3 13.84 -1.76 1.51
C PHE A 3 12.37 -1.92 1.09
N LYS A 4 11.52 -1.34 1.90
CA LYS A 4 10.09 -1.17 1.64
C LYS A 4 9.65 0.18 2.19
N THR A 5 8.79 0.89 1.47
CA THR A 5 8.11 2.05 2.02
C THR A 5 6.61 2.01 1.76
N GLN A 6 5.88 2.69 2.61
CA GLN A 6 4.44 2.92 2.51
C GLN A 6 4.16 4.26 3.19
N HIS A 7 3.27 5.07 2.61
CA HIS A 7 2.98 6.44 3.08
C HIS A 7 1.58 6.56 3.71
N PHE A 8 1.11 5.49 4.35
CA PHE A 8 -0.19 5.47 5.03
C PHE A 8 0.00 5.24 6.52
N SER A 9 -0.62 6.10 7.32
CA SER A 9 -0.67 5.98 8.78
C SER A 9 -2.05 5.53 9.25
N PRO A 10 -2.12 4.56 10.18
CA PRO A 10 -3.38 4.06 10.71
C PRO A 10 -4.07 5.11 11.58
N THR A 11 -5.39 5.19 11.44
CA THR A 11 -6.28 5.97 12.32
C THR A 11 -6.77 5.13 13.51
N GLU A 12 -7.58 5.72 14.39
CA GLU A 12 -8.22 4.98 15.49
C GLU A 12 -9.45 4.17 15.06
N THR A 13 -9.98 4.40 13.85
CA THR A 13 -11.16 3.69 13.35
C THR A 13 -10.80 2.25 13.01
N ARG A 14 -11.48 1.32 13.67
CA ARG A 14 -11.28 -0.13 13.50
C ARG A 14 -12.49 -0.78 12.86
N LEU A 15 -12.23 -1.74 11.98
CA LEU A 15 -13.23 -2.52 11.25
C LEU A 15 -12.87 -4.00 11.41
N VAL A 16 -13.76 -4.78 11.98
CA VAL A 16 -13.53 -6.22 12.16
C VAL A 16 -14.15 -6.99 10.99
N VAL A 17 -13.39 -7.79 10.30
CA VAL A 17 -13.88 -8.71 9.27
C VAL A 17 -14.66 -9.83 9.96
N THR A 18 -15.98 -9.81 9.85
CA THR A 18 -16.85 -10.79 10.49
C THR A 18 -17.18 -11.96 9.58
N ASP A 19 -17.12 -11.75 8.25
CA ASP A 19 -17.20 -12.85 7.28
C ASP A 19 -16.41 -12.56 6.00
N ALA A 20 -15.80 -13.60 5.41
CA ALA A 20 -14.96 -13.50 4.22
C ALA A 20 -14.85 -14.85 3.49
N VAL A 21 -14.46 -14.76 2.21
CA VAL A 21 -14.11 -15.90 1.34
C VAL A 21 -12.67 -15.68 0.87
N PRO A 22 -11.66 -16.11 1.67
CA PRO A 22 -10.24 -15.75 1.45
C PRO A 22 -9.70 -16.19 0.08
N GLU A 23 -10.08 -17.37 -0.39
CA GLU A 23 -9.66 -17.93 -1.69
C GLU A 23 -10.16 -17.11 -2.89
N LYS A 24 -11.25 -16.33 -2.72
CA LYS A 24 -11.77 -15.39 -3.69
C LYS A 24 -11.34 -13.94 -3.42
N ARG A 25 -10.64 -13.71 -2.31
CA ARG A 25 -10.23 -12.38 -1.83
C ARG A 25 -11.42 -11.45 -1.61
N ILE A 26 -12.52 -11.99 -1.11
CA ILE A 26 -13.77 -11.26 -0.90
C ILE A 26 -14.04 -11.16 0.61
N VAL A 27 -14.36 -9.96 1.07
CA VAL A 27 -14.92 -9.70 2.40
C VAL A 27 -16.41 -9.41 2.23
N THR A 28 -17.24 -10.24 2.83
CA THR A 28 -18.70 -10.14 2.75
C THR A 28 -19.27 -9.30 3.85
N GLU A 29 -18.68 -9.36 5.06
CA GLU A 29 -19.15 -8.61 6.22
C GLU A 29 -18.03 -7.97 7.01
N ILE A 30 -18.30 -6.77 7.49
CA ILE A 30 -17.47 -5.99 8.41
C ILE A 30 -18.37 -5.57 9.59
N ASN A 31 -17.92 -5.78 10.83
CA ASN A 31 -18.66 -5.45 12.05
C ASN A 31 -20.10 -6.05 12.08
N GLY A 32 -20.33 -7.20 11.44
CA GLY A 32 -21.66 -7.84 11.33
C GLY A 32 -22.60 -7.17 10.32
N CYS A 33 -22.12 -6.27 9.49
CA CYS A 33 -22.86 -5.58 8.43
C CYS A 33 -22.27 -5.86 7.06
N PRO A 34 -23.03 -5.70 5.96
CA PRO A 34 -22.48 -5.81 4.60
C PRO A 34 -21.24 -4.91 4.43
N ALA A 35 -20.17 -5.47 3.82
CA ALA A 35 -18.83 -4.88 3.87
C ALA A 35 -18.75 -3.48 3.24
N ALA A 36 -19.34 -3.26 2.06
CA ALA A 36 -19.23 -1.97 1.36
C ALA A 36 -20.00 -0.85 2.09
N PRO A 37 -21.26 -1.04 2.54
CA PRO A 37 -21.96 -0.05 3.35
C PRO A 37 -21.24 0.29 4.65
N GLU A 38 -20.68 -0.70 5.34
CA GLU A 38 -19.99 -0.46 6.61
C GLU A 38 -18.66 0.29 6.41
N TYR A 39 -17.91 -0.03 5.33
CA TYR A 39 -16.73 0.71 4.97
C TYR A 39 -17.05 2.18 4.59
N ALA A 40 -18.13 2.40 3.80
CA ALA A 40 -18.59 3.75 3.46
C ALA A 40 -19.02 4.54 4.70
N ARG A 41 -19.72 3.88 5.63
CA ARG A 41 -20.11 4.47 6.93
C ARG A 41 -18.88 4.89 7.75
N ALA A 42 -17.82 4.09 7.75
CA ALA A 42 -16.56 4.43 8.44
C ALA A 42 -15.86 5.65 7.84
N LEU A 43 -16.06 5.90 6.52
CA LEU A 43 -15.57 7.09 5.82
C LEU A 43 -16.52 8.30 5.95
N GLY A 44 -17.75 8.10 6.41
CA GLY A 44 -18.77 9.16 6.44
C GLY A 44 -19.30 9.55 5.06
N ILE A 45 -19.28 8.62 4.08
CA ILE A 45 -19.76 8.86 2.71
C ILE A 45 -20.92 7.91 2.35
N ASP A 46 -21.65 8.25 1.27
CA ASP A 46 -22.67 7.37 0.70
C ASP A 46 -22.01 6.14 0.06
N PRO A 47 -22.55 4.91 0.22
CA PRO A 47 -22.01 3.71 -0.44
C PRO A 47 -21.90 3.81 -1.96
N SER A 48 -22.76 4.59 -2.62
CA SER A 48 -22.69 4.82 -4.08
C SER A 48 -21.49 5.67 -4.51
N ALA A 49 -20.85 6.37 -3.58
CA ALA A 49 -19.62 7.14 -3.83
C ALA A 49 -18.35 6.29 -3.80
N LEU A 50 -18.45 5.01 -3.41
CA LEU A 50 -17.30 4.11 -3.39
C LEU A 50 -16.76 3.88 -4.82
N SER A 51 -15.50 4.18 -5.00
CA SER A 51 -14.80 4.08 -6.28
C SER A 51 -13.35 3.63 -6.08
N PRO A 52 -12.65 3.20 -7.14
CA PRO A 52 -11.23 2.88 -7.05
C PRO A 52 -10.38 4.02 -6.47
N ASP A 53 -10.72 5.27 -6.76
CA ASP A 53 -10.00 6.45 -6.24
C ASP A 53 -10.20 6.59 -4.73
N VAL A 54 -11.43 6.37 -4.24
CA VAL A 54 -11.72 6.35 -2.79
C VAL A 54 -10.94 5.25 -2.09
N PHE A 55 -10.89 4.05 -2.67
CA PHE A 55 -10.12 2.93 -2.11
C PHE A 55 -8.61 3.19 -2.12
N ALA A 56 -8.10 3.86 -3.14
CA ALA A 56 -6.70 4.23 -3.21
C ALA A 56 -6.33 5.30 -2.16
N ALA A 57 -7.21 6.28 -1.95
CA ALA A 57 -6.99 7.37 -0.99
C ALA A 57 -7.19 6.94 0.47
N HIS A 58 -8.03 5.95 0.74
CA HIS A 58 -8.42 5.51 2.08
C HIS A 58 -8.28 3.99 2.26
N PRO A 59 -7.09 3.41 2.09
CA PRO A 59 -6.92 1.98 2.26
C PRO A 59 -7.12 1.57 3.73
N VAL A 60 -7.23 0.27 3.95
CA VAL A 60 -7.16 -0.28 5.30
C VAL A 60 -5.77 -0.86 5.55
N VAL A 61 -5.36 -0.89 6.80
CA VAL A 61 -4.12 -1.52 7.24
C VAL A 61 -4.39 -2.62 8.26
N VAL A 62 -3.54 -3.63 8.26
CA VAL A 62 -3.51 -4.71 9.24
C VAL A 62 -2.20 -4.62 9.99
N ARG A 63 -2.27 -4.68 11.32
CA ARG A 63 -1.09 -4.78 12.17
C ARG A 63 -0.61 -6.22 12.27
N ILE A 64 0.64 -6.46 11.91
CA ILE A 64 1.31 -7.75 12.05
C ILE A 64 2.62 -7.51 12.81
N GLY A 65 2.68 -8.01 14.03
CA GLY A 65 3.75 -7.63 14.96
C GLY A 65 3.77 -6.14 15.22
N ASN A 66 4.90 -5.49 14.99
CA ASN A 66 5.07 -4.04 15.17
C ASN A 66 4.93 -3.22 13.87
N SER A 67 4.45 -3.83 12.80
CA SER A 67 4.35 -3.16 11.50
C SER A 67 2.91 -3.15 10.97
N ASP A 68 2.56 -2.06 10.32
CA ASP A 68 1.29 -1.91 9.62
C ASP A 68 1.48 -2.23 8.13
N PHE A 69 0.54 -2.99 7.57
CA PHE A 69 0.56 -3.43 6.17
C PHE A 69 -0.74 -3.04 5.49
N VAL A 70 -0.64 -2.28 4.41
CA VAL A 70 -1.80 -1.91 3.60
C VAL A 70 -2.44 -3.15 2.99
N ARG A 71 -3.77 -3.15 3.03
CA ARG A 71 -4.66 -4.08 2.34
C ARG A 71 -5.57 -3.26 1.44
N SER A 72 -5.32 -3.32 0.14
CA SER A 72 -6.05 -2.47 -0.80
C SER A 72 -7.32 -3.15 -1.29
N ILE A 73 -8.41 -2.40 -1.25
CA ILE A 73 -9.69 -2.79 -1.84
C ILE A 73 -9.61 -2.56 -3.34
N GLN A 74 -10.11 -3.54 -4.12
CA GLN A 74 -10.13 -3.48 -5.57
C GLN A 74 -11.45 -2.90 -6.10
N ARG A 75 -12.58 -3.36 -5.55
CA ARG A 75 -13.91 -2.95 -6.01
C ARG A 75 -15.01 -3.36 -5.04
N VAL A 76 -16.17 -2.73 -5.21
CA VAL A 76 -17.45 -3.22 -4.67
C VAL A 76 -18.03 -4.26 -5.63
N ASN A 77 -18.54 -5.35 -5.10
CA ASN A 77 -19.29 -6.36 -5.86
C ASN A 77 -20.80 -6.03 -5.86
N PRO A 78 -21.59 -6.59 -6.81
CA PRO A 78 -23.04 -6.32 -6.87
C PRO A 78 -23.83 -6.70 -5.62
N ASP A 79 -23.31 -7.64 -4.82
CA ASP A 79 -23.92 -8.09 -3.56
C ASP A 79 -23.50 -7.22 -2.34
N GLY A 80 -22.75 -6.14 -2.54
CA GLY A 80 -22.26 -5.27 -1.48
C GLY A 80 -21.04 -5.79 -0.74
N SER A 81 -20.44 -6.91 -1.20
CA SER A 81 -19.13 -7.37 -0.70
C SER A 81 -17.99 -6.57 -1.30
N LEU A 82 -16.81 -6.64 -0.69
CA LEU A 82 -15.59 -5.98 -1.15
C LEU A 82 -14.56 -7.00 -1.64
N SER A 83 -14.09 -6.84 -2.88
CA SER A 83 -12.93 -7.59 -3.39
C SER A 83 -11.64 -6.87 -3.01
N PHE A 84 -10.64 -7.64 -2.61
CA PHE A 84 -9.31 -7.14 -2.25
C PHE A 84 -8.25 -7.61 -3.25
N PHE A 85 -7.09 -6.95 -3.28
CA PHE A 85 -5.94 -7.42 -4.06
C PHE A 85 -5.23 -8.61 -3.40
N CYS A 86 -5.43 -8.85 -2.12
CA CYS A 86 -4.87 -9.97 -1.35
C CYS A 86 -5.96 -10.75 -0.61
N ALA A 87 -5.64 -11.94 -0.12
CA ALA A 87 -6.53 -12.71 0.74
C ALA A 87 -6.73 -12.02 2.09
N ILE A 88 -7.96 -12.06 2.58
CA ILE A 88 -8.38 -11.52 3.87
C ILE A 88 -9.16 -12.62 4.59
N ASP A 89 -8.72 -12.95 5.78
CA ASP A 89 -9.36 -13.96 6.62
C ASP A 89 -10.39 -13.32 7.56
N ARG A 90 -11.38 -14.13 7.95
CA ARG A 90 -12.33 -13.78 9.01
C ARG A 90 -11.57 -13.55 10.33
N GLY A 91 -12.01 -12.56 11.09
CA GLY A 91 -11.42 -12.19 12.39
C GLY A 91 -10.26 -11.18 12.26
N ILE A 92 -9.82 -10.84 11.05
CA ILE A 92 -8.84 -9.76 10.86
C ILE A 92 -9.45 -8.44 11.29
N VAL A 93 -8.65 -7.65 12.02
CA VAL A 93 -8.99 -6.29 12.41
C VAL A 93 -8.27 -5.32 11.48
N PHE A 94 -9.04 -4.62 10.68
CA PHE A 94 -8.57 -3.49 9.90
C PHE A 94 -8.52 -2.23 10.76
N ARG A 95 -7.60 -1.34 10.44
CA ARG A 95 -7.65 0.07 10.81
C ARG A 95 -7.76 0.89 9.52
N MET A 96 -8.64 1.89 9.52
CA MET A 96 -8.65 2.87 8.43
C MET A 96 -7.30 3.58 8.40
N ALA A 97 -6.84 3.97 7.22
CA ALA A 97 -5.58 4.67 7.08
C ALA A 97 -5.75 6.00 6.35
N CYS A 98 -4.89 6.96 6.69
CA CYS A 98 -4.76 8.24 6.01
C CYS A 98 -3.45 8.28 5.24
N GLY A 99 -3.48 8.81 4.00
CA GLY A 99 -2.29 9.08 3.22
C GLY A 99 -1.45 10.21 3.84
N GLU A 100 -0.15 10.04 3.81
CA GLU A 100 0.85 11.07 4.07
C GLU A 100 1.45 11.54 2.73
N ASP A 101 2.38 12.50 2.78
CA ASP A 101 3.04 12.98 1.57
C ASP A 101 3.87 11.85 0.93
N ILE A 102 3.38 11.36 -0.21
CA ILE A 102 4.00 10.26 -0.97
C ILE A 102 5.39 10.64 -1.50
N LEU A 103 5.62 11.92 -1.85
CA LEU A 103 6.92 12.39 -2.36
C LEU A 103 7.94 12.49 -1.23
N ALA A 104 7.56 13.09 -0.10
CA ALA A 104 8.41 13.16 1.08
C ALA A 104 8.77 11.75 1.60
N ASN A 105 7.81 10.83 1.59
CA ASN A 105 8.03 9.43 1.95
C ASN A 105 9.01 8.73 1.00
N LEU A 106 8.89 8.96 -0.31
CA LEU A 106 9.83 8.44 -1.32
C LEU A 106 11.24 8.99 -1.08
N GLU A 107 11.38 10.30 -0.91
CA GLU A 107 12.68 10.95 -0.68
C GLU A 107 13.37 10.42 0.57
N ALA A 108 12.64 10.29 1.68
CA ALA A 108 13.17 9.72 2.92
C ALA A 108 13.64 8.26 2.73
N THR A 109 12.88 7.47 1.95
CA THR A 109 13.23 6.07 1.67
C THR A 109 14.49 5.95 0.83
N LEU A 110 14.60 6.77 -0.22
CA LEU A 110 15.78 6.77 -1.10
C LEU A 110 17.03 7.24 -0.34
N ALA A 111 16.89 8.26 0.52
CA ALA A 111 17.97 8.73 1.38
C ALA A 111 18.44 7.64 2.37
N ALA A 112 17.50 6.95 3.03
CA ALA A 112 17.83 5.85 3.94
C ALA A 112 18.48 4.66 3.21
N ALA A 113 18.05 4.37 1.98
CA ALA A 113 18.67 3.33 1.15
C ALA A 113 20.11 3.72 0.77
N ALA A 114 20.36 4.97 0.42
CA ALA A 114 21.68 5.50 0.12
C ALA A 114 22.60 5.46 1.34
N GLU A 115 22.10 5.86 2.51
CA GLU A 115 22.88 5.78 3.77
C GLU A 115 23.30 4.34 4.09
N ALA A 116 22.41 3.38 3.81
CA ALA A 116 22.67 1.97 4.11
C ALA A 116 23.72 1.33 3.20
N VAL A 117 23.89 1.78 1.94
CA VAL A 117 24.83 1.18 0.98
C VAL A 117 26.03 2.06 0.65
N GLY A 118 26.03 3.34 1.08
CA GLY A 118 27.02 4.34 0.69
C GLY A 118 26.70 4.90 -0.70
N ASP A 119 27.71 4.94 -1.59
CA ASP A 119 27.49 5.42 -2.96
C ASP A 119 26.56 4.46 -3.70
N VAL A 120 25.34 4.93 -4.00
CA VAL A 120 24.36 4.16 -4.73
C VAL A 120 24.81 3.99 -6.17
N GLU A 121 24.98 2.74 -6.60
CA GLU A 121 25.26 2.40 -7.99
C GLU A 121 23.97 2.14 -8.78
N LEU A 122 23.00 1.48 -8.14
CA LEU A 122 21.72 1.11 -8.73
C LEU A 122 20.68 0.83 -7.65
N ILE A 123 19.46 1.21 -7.90
CA ILE A 123 18.27 0.71 -7.17
C ILE A 123 17.38 -0.03 -8.16
N LEU A 124 17.12 -1.31 -7.91
CA LEU A 124 16.07 -2.06 -8.61
C LEU A 124 14.78 -1.94 -7.82
N GLY A 125 13.79 -1.23 -8.39
CA GLY A 125 12.53 -0.89 -7.73
C GLY A 125 11.33 -1.63 -8.30
N CYS A 126 10.41 -2.02 -7.40
CA CYS A 126 9.08 -2.50 -7.73
C CYS A 126 8.07 -1.54 -7.09
N ASP A 127 7.30 -0.82 -7.89
CA ASP A 127 6.37 0.19 -7.43
C ASP A 127 4.93 -0.24 -7.71
N CYS A 128 4.09 -0.23 -6.69
CA CYS A 128 2.71 -0.65 -6.83
C CYS A 128 1.95 0.25 -7.81
N ILE A 129 1.18 -0.35 -8.71
CA ILE A 129 0.35 0.40 -9.66
C ILE A 129 -0.59 1.40 -8.98
N LEU A 130 -1.05 1.10 -7.77
CA LEU A 130 -1.91 1.99 -7.00
C LEU A 130 -1.20 3.28 -6.61
N ARG A 131 0.12 3.25 -6.35
CA ARG A 131 0.93 4.45 -6.14
C ARG A 131 1.03 5.29 -7.41
N LEU A 132 1.22 4.64 -8.56
CA LEU A 132 1.21 5.36 -9.85
C LEU A 132 -0.14 6.04 -10.11
N LEU A 133 -1.26 5.37 -9.81
CA LEU A 133 -2.60 5.96 -9.94
C LEU A 133 -2.77 7.18 -9.02
N GLU A 134 -2.31 7.08 -7.78
CA GLU A 134 -2.28 8.19 -6.83
C GLU A 134 -1.41 9.35 -7.33
N CYS A 135 -0.18 9.06 -7.80
CA CYS A 135 0.69 10.09 -8.39
C CYS A 135 0.06 10.79 -9.61
N ARG A 136 -0.72 10.06 -10.42
CA ARG A 136 -1.49 10.63 -11.53
C ARG A 136 -2.59 11.57 -11.04
N ALA A 137 -3.35 11.15 -10.03
CA ALA A 137 -4.41 11.98 -9.44
C ALA A 137 -3.86 13.26 -8.82
N LEU A 138 -2.65 13.19 -8.23
CA LEU A 138 -1.94 14.34 -7.65
C LEU A 138 -1.13 15.15 -8.68
N ASN A 139 -1.06 14.72 -9.95
CA ASN A 139 -0.25 15.36 -11.01
C ASN A 139 1.25 15.45 -10.68
N ILE A 140 1.82 14.45 -10.01
CA ILE A 140 3.23 14.41 -9.57
C ILE A 140 4.07 13.32 -10.23
N VAL A 141 3.55 12.63 -11.26
CA VAL A 141 4.24 11.49 -11.91
C VAL A 141 5.64 11.88 -12.42
N GLU A 142 5.74 13.05 -13.08
CA GLU A 142 7.03 13.53 -13.58
C GLU A 142 8.01 13.84 -12.45
N THR A 143 7.52 14.44 -11.36
CA THR A 143 8.33 14.75 -10.18
C THR A 143 8.86 13.48 -9.53
N VAL A 144 7.99 12.49 -9.32
CA VAL A 144 8.37 11.17 -8.78
C VAL A 144 9.39 10.49 -9.70
N GLY A 145 9.13 10.47 -11.02
CA GLY A 145 10.05 9.92 -12.01
C GLY A 145 11.42 10.58 -12.00
N ALA A 146 11.49 11.91 -11.91
CA ALA A 146 12.74 12.66 -11.80
C ALA A 146 13.50 12.32 -10.51
N ARG A 147 12.81 12.20 -9.37
CA ARG A 147 13.42 11.77 -8.10
C ARG A 147 13.99 10.35 -8.19
N MET A 148 13.23 9.43 -8.79
CA MET A 148 13.71 8.06 -9.01
C MET A 148 14.95 8.05 -9.93
N ALA A 149 14.91 8.76 -11.05
CA ALA A 149 16.03 8.82 -11.98
C ALA A 149 17.30 9.42 -11.36
N THR A 150 17.19 10.50 -10.60
CA THR A 150 18.32 11.13 -9.89
C THR A 150 18.97 10.17 -8.89
N ASN A 151 18.18 9.28 -8.30
CA ASN A 151 18.64 8.26 -7.35
C ASN A 151 18.98 6.92 -8.03
N ARG A 152 19.16 6.90 -9.36
CA ARG A 152 19.52 5.70 -10.13
C ARG A 152 18.57 4.52 -9.94
N VAL A 153 17.27 4.82 -9.80
CA VAL A 153 16.22 3.80 -9.72
C VAL A 153 15.86 3.35 -11.13
N ILE A 154 15.91 2.06 -11.37
CA ILE A 154 15.27 1.38 -12.50
C ILE A 154 14.24 0.38 -11.96
N GLY A 155 13.19 0.11 -12.70
CA GLY A 155 12.18 -0.84 -12.23
C GLY A 155 10.91 -0.80 -13.07
N PHE A 156 9.85 -1.30 -12.46
CA PHE A 156 8.55 -1.42 -13.13
C PHE A 156 7.40 -1.33 -12.11
N ASN A 157 6.19 -1.07 -12.63
CA ASN A 157 5.00 -1.12 -11.79
C ASN A 157 4.49 -2.55 -11.63
N THR A 158 3.97 -2.85 -10.45
CA THR A 158 3.46 -4.16 -10.04
C THR A 158 2.01 -4.08 -9.60
N PHE A 159 1.31 -5.23 -9.54
CA PHE A 159 -0.03 -5.33 -8.96
C PHE A 159 -0.04 -5.74 -7.49
N GLY A 160 1.10 -5.67 -6.84
CA GLY A 160 1.37 -6.01 -5.46
C GLY A 160 2.79 -6.56 -5.34
N GLU A 161 3.43 -6.22 -4.23
CA GLU A 161 4.82 -6.55 -3.98
C GLU A 161 4.91 -7.69 -2.97
N GLN A 162 6.06 -8.37 -2.98
CA GLN A 162 6.46 -9.34 -1.95
C GLN A 162 7.56 -8.72 -1.10
N TYR A 163 7.36 -8.69 0.21
CA TYR A 163 8.37 -8.27 1.16
C TYR A 163 8.42 -9.22 2.36
N ARG A 164 9.57 -9.88 2.56
CA ARG A 164 9.78 -10.84 3.65
C ARG A 164 8.68 -11.90 3.76
N GLY A 165 8.26 -12.44 2.62
CA GLY A 165 7.23 -13.48 2.56
C GLY A 165 5.78 -13.00 2.65
N MET A 166 5.56 -11.69 2.74
CA MET A 166 4.20 -11.13 2.78
C MET A 166 3.85 -10.42 1.48
N HIS A 167 2.61 -10.62 1.01
CA HIS A 167 2.03 -9.80 -0.04
C HIS A 167 1.65 -8.43 0.54
N ILE A 168 2.06 -7.37 -0.12
CA ILE A 168 1.80 -5.98 0.28
C ILE A 168 1.29 -5.17 -0.90
N ASN A 169 0.58 -4.09 -0.62
CA ASN A 169 0.02 -3.19 -1.62
C ASN A 169 0.36 -1.73 -1.29
N GLN A 170 0.24 -0.85 -2.28
CA GLN A 170 0.51 0.59 -2.17
C GLN A 170 1.89 0.86 -1.55
N THR A 171 2.86 0.05 -1.95
CA THR A 171 4.24 0.15 -1.48
C THR A 171 5.19 0.40 -2.65
N PHE A 172 6.35 0.94 -2.33
CA PHE A 172 7.52 0.90 -3.18
C PHE A 172 8.56 0.03 -2.47
N THR A 173 8.99 -1.05 -3.12
CA THR A 173 9.99 -1.98 -2.62
C THR A 173 11.16 -2.02 -3.56
N GLY A 174 12.33 -2.37 -3.05
CA GLY A 174 13.48 -2.49 -3.93
C GLY A 174 14.73 -2.99 -3.23
N ILE A 175 15.75 -3.15 -4.06
CA ILE A 175 17.09 -3.50 -3.61
C ILE A 175 18.03 -2.38 -4.06
N ALA A 176 18.72 -1.76 -3.11
CA ALA A 176 19.78 -0.81 -3.38
C ALA A 176 21.13 -1.53 -3.38
N PHE A 177 21.89 -1.29 -4.42
CA PHE A 177 23.27 -1.72 -4.62
C PHE A 177 24.19 -0.51 -4.47
N GLY A 178 25.34 -0.68 -3.82
CA GLY A 178 26.32 0.39 -3.65
C GLY A 178 27.70 -0.15 -3.34
N GLY A 179 28.70 0.73 -3.45
CA GLY A 179 30.11 0.38 -3.42
C GLY A 179 30.72 0.14 -2.02
N ARG A 180 29.95 0.08 -0.94
CA ARG A 180 30.50 -0.32 0.36
C ARG A 180 30.82 -1.81 0.35
N ILE A 181 32.04 -2.15 -0.06
CA ILE A 181 32.63 -3.45 0.28
C ILE A 181 32.95 -3.38 1.77
N THR A 182 32.06 -3.90 2.62
CA THR A 182 32.44 -4.26 3.98
C THR A 182 33.40 -5.44 3.82
N SER A 183 34.70 -5.18 3.98
CA SER A 183 35.68 -6.27 4.12
C SER A 183 35.24 -7.20 5.24
N PRO A 184 35.38 -8.53 5.06
CA PRO A 184 34.98 -9.52 6.05
C PRO A 184 35.73 -9.37 7.37
#